data_bd3ac18d51f8466f590001efb255b8ea
#
_entry.id   bd3ac18d51f8466f590001efb255b8ea
#
_cell.length_a   1.000
_cell.length_b   1.000
_cell.length_c   1.000
_cell.angle_alpha   90.00
_cell.angle_beta   90.00
_cell.angle_gamma   90.00
#
_symmetry.space_group_name_H-M   'P 1'
#
loop_
_entity.id
_entity.type
_entity.pdbx_description
1 polymer ?
#
loop_
_entity_poly.entity_id
_entity_poly.type
_entity_poly.pdbx_seq_one_letter_code
_entity_poly.pdbx_strand_id
1 'polypeptide(L)'
;MKKKKTLRNIIIAFLLIVLTVVGIMVPHMYIPRISDSLSISSHTSHQPMMVAHRGLSSLAPQNSIPAVEKAIEYGYDGCEIDIHTTKDGKWVVIHNESVDGMTDGEGAVADYTLKEIRKLKLDSGNGIENYENLQIPTLEEVLEIVAESDIVPVIEIKGGEISQLPSLKRILKKYGMSDRAELISFDREYLEAYRKLDPDAQMMLLTQTITEDDVNWCVENNVDTINFLYIRFAWSLKGYKLAKEKGLKLAAWTVDNTVYKDVMVLMGVEAITTNKLIVS
;
A
#
# COMPACT_ATOMS: atom_id res chain seq x y z
N MET A 1 29.00 -22.85 20.38
CA MET A 1 28.56 -21.52 19.99
C MET A 1 27.30 -21.52 19.10
N LYS A 2 27.13 -22.39 18.09
CA LYS A 2 25.95 -22.46 17.22
C LYS A 2 24.60 -22.66 17.96
N LYS A 3 24.54 -23.61 18.94
CA LYS A 3 23.31 -23.89 19.72
C LYS A 3 22.80 -22.70 20.55
N LYS A 4 23.68 -21.82 21.06
CA LYS A 4 23.29 -20.62 21.80
C LYS A 4 22.68 -19.53 20.87
N LYS A 5 23.16 -19.41 19.62
CA LYS A 5 22.60 -18.50 18.61
C LYS A 5 21.19 -18.94 18.19
N THR A 6 20.98 -20.24 17.99
CA THR A 6 19.66 -20.79 17.59
C THR A 6 18.62 -20.59 18.68
N LEU A 7 18.96 -20.87 19.95
CA LEU A 7 18.05 -20.68 21.08
C LEU A 7 17.65 -19.18 21.25
N ARG A 8 18.63 -18.28 21.11
CA ARG A 8 18.39 -16.83 21.17
C ARG A 8 17.45 -16.34 20.06
N ASN A 9 17.62 -16.83 18.82
CA ASN A 9 16.74 -16.47 17.70
C ASN A 9 15.31 -17.00 17.88
N ILE A 10 15.16 -18.18 18.49
CA ILE A 10 13.85 -18.74 18.85
C ILE A 10 13.17 -17.88 19.92
N ILE A 11 13.92 -17.43 20.94
CA ILE A 11 13.38 -16.56 21.99
C ILE A 11 12.96 -15.20 21.42
N ILE A 12 13.74 -14.62 20.51
CA ILE A 12 13.40 -13.35 19.86
C ILE A 12 12.16 -13.51 18.97
N ALA A 13 12.08 -14.58 18.18
CA ALA A 13 10.88 -14.89 17.39
C ALA A 13 9.64 -15.10 18.28
N PHE A 14 9.80 -15.79 19.42
CA PHE A 14 8.73 -15.99 20.39
C PHE A 14 8.30 -14.67 21.05
N LEU A 15 9.23 -13.79 21.41
CA LEU A 15 8.93 -12.46 21.95
C LEU A 15 8.21 -11.57 20.92
N LEU A 16 8.59 -11.61 19.65
CA LEU A 16 7.90 -10.93 18.56
C LEU A 16 6.47 -11.49 18.35
N ILE A 17 6.30 -12.81 18.46
CA ILE A 17 4.98 -13.47 18.40
C ILE A 17 4.13 -13.06 19.61
N VAL A 18 4.68 -13.03 20.80
CA VAL A 18 3.96 -12.59 22.01
C VAL A 18 3.55 -11.14 21.90
N LEU A 19 4.39 -10.27 21.31
CA LEU A 19 4.07 -8.86 21.04
C LEU A 19 2.91 -8.69 20.05
N THR A 20 2.87 -9.54 19.00
CA THR A 20 1.76 -9.50 18.02
C THR A 20 0.45 -10.09 18.57
N VAL A 21 0.52 -11.07 19.47
CA VAL A 21 -0.66 -11.77 19.99
C VAL A 21 -1.26 -11.07 21.22
N VAL A 22 -0.47 -10.38 22.03
CA VAL A 22 -0.91 -9.88 23.35
C VAL A 22 -1.06 -8.35 23.39
N GLY A 23 -0.58 -7.61 22.37
CA GLY A 23 -0.68 -6.14 22.34
C GLY A 23 0.06 -5.45 23.49
N ILE A 24 1.08 -6.11 24.06
CA ILE A 24 1.81 -5.59 25.22
C ILE A 24 2.82 -4.55 24.73
N MET A 25 2.74 -3.33 25.27
CA MET A 25 3.74 -2.28 25.09
C MET A 25 5.09 -2.78 25.59
N VAL A 26 6.04 -3.01 24.67
CA VAL A 26 7.45 -3.16 25.03
C VAL A 26 7.98 -1.77 25.33
N PRO A 27 8.51 -1.51 26.55
CA PRO A 27 9.13 -0.23 26.86
C PRO A 27 10.27 0.05 25.85
N HIS A 28 10.37 1.29 25.37
CA HIS A 28 11.40 1.75 24.40
C HIS A 28 12.83 1.29 24.72
N MET A 29 13.10 0.92 25.97
CA MET A 29 14.40 0.39 26.45
C MET A 29 14.84 -0.94 25.83
N TYR A 30 13.94 -1.73 25.25
CA TYR A 30 14.26 -3.06 24.69
C TYR A 30 14.46 -3.06 23.18
N ILE A 31 13.95 -2.06 22.48
CA ILE A 31 14.07 -1.95 21.01
C ILE A 31 15.52 -1.87 20.55
N PRO A 32 16.41 -1.06 21.16
CA PRO A 32 17.83 -1.01 20.76
C PRO A 32 18.55 -2.37 20.87
N ARG A 33 18.24 -3.16 21.91
CA ARG A 33 18.86 -4.49 22.11
C ARG A 33 18.36 -5.53 21.10
N ILE A 34 17.14 -5.40 20.61
CA ILE A 34 16.59 -6.22 19.53
C ILE A 34 17.26 -5.84 18.21
N SER A 35 17.46 -4.54 17.95
CA SER A 35 18.14 -4.05 16.75
C SER A 35 19.56 -4.60 16.62
N ASP A 36 20.35 -4.57 17.70
CA ASP A 36 21.73 -5.10 17.73
C ASP A 36 21.77 -6.60 17.45
N SER A 37 20.75 -7.34 17.91
CA SER A 37 20.70 -8.80 17.73
C SER A 37 20.27 -9.24 16.33
N LEU A 38 19.60 -8.37 15.59
CA LEU A 38 19.15 -8.59 14.21
C LEU A 38 20.12 -8.01 13.18
N SER A 39 21.27 -7.44 13.63
CA SER A 39 22.20 -6.68 12.78
C SER A 39 21.52 -5.47 12.11
N ILE A 40 20.52 -4.88 12.78
CA ILE A 40 19.86 -3.67 12.35
C ILE A 40 20.79 -2.51 12.72
N SER A 41 21.20 -1.74 11.74
CA SER A 41 22.03 -0.56 11.95
C SER A 41 21.24 0.46 12.79
N SER A 42 21.78 0.84 13.95
CA SER A 42 21.22 1.91 14.80
C SER A 42 21.38 3.32 14.19
N HIS A 43 21.86 3.41 12.95
CA HIS A 43 22.16 4.66 12.25
C HIS A 43 21.48 4.74 10.88
N THR A 44 20.25 4.24 10.74
CA THR A 44 19.49 4.56 9.53
C THR A 44 18.96 5.99 9.65
N SER A 45 19.65 6.94 9.01
CA SER A 45 19.07 8.25 8.66
C SER A 45 17.96 8.12 7.61
N HIS A 46 17.60 6.88 7.26
CA HIS A 46 16.59 6.57 6.27
C HIS A 46 15.20 6.72 6.89
N GLN A 47 14.45 7.67 6.35
CA GLN A 47 13.03 7.81 6.65
C GLN A 47 12.27 7.10 5.53
N PRO A 48 11.38 6.15 5.85
CA PRO A 48 10.54 5.52 4.83
C PRO A 48 9.54 6.53 4.28
N MET A 49 9.16 6.37 3.03
CA MET A 49 8.04 7.08 2.42
C MET A 49 6.75 6.79 3.22
N MET A 50 6.09 7.83 3.72
CA MET A 50 4.81 7.69 4.41
C MET A 50 3.66 7.78 3.42
N VAL A 51 2.89 6.69 3.29
CA VAL A 51 1.81 6.56 2.31
C VAL A 51 0.46 6.58 3.01
N ALA A 52 -0.41 7.52 2.63
CA ALA A 52 -1.78 7.60 3.12
C ALA A 52 -2.64 6.52 2.45
N HIS A 53 -3.17 5.56 3.23
CA HIS A 53 -3.96 4.43 2.74
C HIS A 53 -5.36 4.87 2.32
N ARG A 54 -5.67 4.74 1.02
CA ARG A 54 -6.93 5.18 0.39
C ARG A 54 -7.18 6.67 0.58
N GLY A 55 -6.11 7.47 0.45
CA GLY A 55 -6.05 8.82 0.97
C GLY A 55 -5.89 8.86 2.49
N LEU A 56 -6.01 10.03 3.12
CA LEU A 56 -6.00 10.12 4.58
C LEU A 56 -7.36 9.70 5.14
N SER A 57 -7.63 8.40 5.06
CA SER A 57 -8.93 7.77 5.35
C SER A 57 -9.38 7.88 6.82
N SER A 58 -8.50 8.29 7.74
CA SER A 58 -8.89 8.62 9.11
C SER A 58 -9.60 9.98 9.25
N LEU A 59 -9.49 10.87 8.27
CA LEU A 59 -10.06 12.23 8.31
C LEU A 59 -11.13 12.48 7.25
N ALA A 60 -11.21 11.64 6.21
CA ALA A 60 -12.21 11.75 5.15
C ALA A 60 -12.60 10.34 4.65
N PRO A 61 -13.72 10.19 3.92
CA PRO A 61 -14.11 8.91 3.35
C PRO A 61 -13.00 8.33 2.45
N GLN A 62 -12.66 7.06 2.65
CA GLN A 62 -11.61 6.39 1.87
C GLN A 62 -11.86 6.46 0.36
N ASN A 63 -10.78 6.48 -0.44
CA ASN A 63 -10.86 6.51 -1.91
C ASN A 63 -11.72 7.66 -2.46
N SER A 64 -11.71 8.80 -1.79
CA SER A 64 -12.43 10.00 -2.20
C SER A 64 -11.49 11.17 -2.47
N ILE A 65 -11.98 12.15 -3.23
CA ILE A 65 -11.24 13.40 -3.47
C ILE A 65 -10.81 14.07 -2.15
N PRO A 66 -11.71 14.27 -1.16
CA PRO A 66 -11.30 14.85 0.12
C PRO A 66 -10.21 14.06 0.85
N ALA A 67 -10.19 12.73 0.77
CA ALA A 67 -9.15 11.93 1.41
C ALA A 67 -7.78 12.11 0.75
N VAL A 68 -7.75 12.27 -0.58
CA VAL A 68 -6.54 12.60 -1.35
C VAL A 68 -6.04 14.01 -1.01
N GLU A 69 -6.94 15.01 -1.00
CA GLU A 69 -6.60 16.39 -0.62
C GLU A 69 -6.04 16.45 0.81
N LYS A 70 -6.61 15.70 1.76
CA LYS A 70 -6.09 15.59 3.12
C LYS A 70 -4.71 14.94 3.18
N ALA A 71 -4.43 13.93 2.36
CA ALA A 71 -3.09 13.33 2.30
C ALA A 71 -2.04 14.37 1.86
N ILE A 72 -2.37 15.22 0.88
CA ILE A 72 -1.52 16.32 0.41
C ILE A 72 -1.38 17.40 1.49
N GLU A 73 -2.50 17.85 2.07
CA GLU A 73 -2.53 18.90 3.12
C GLU A 73 -1.67 18.52 4.33
N TYR A 74 -1.68 17.25 4.73
CA TYR A 74 -0.95 16.75 5.89
C TYR A 74 0.48 16.27 5.56
N GLY A 75 0.96 16.48 4.33
CA GLY A 75 2.34 16.27 3.95
C GLY A 75 2.77 14.80 3.89
N TYR A 76 1.88 13.91 3.44
CA TYR A 76 2.27 12.54 3.10
C TYR A 76 3.15 12.51 1.85
N ASP A 77 4.12 11.61 1.83
CA ASP A 77 4.99 11.41 0.66
C ASP A 77 4.27 10.67 -0.47
N GLY A 78 3.33 9.78 -0.12
CA GLY A 78 2.52 9.02 -1.06
C GLY A 78 1.05 8.97 -0.67
N CYS A 79 0.19 8.76 -1.66
CA CYS A 79 -1.24 8.55 -1.51
C CYS A 79 -1.62 7.26 -2.23
N GLU A 80 -2.00 6.26 -1.45
CA GLU A 80 -2.49 5.00 -2.02
C GLU A 80 -3.98 5.11 -2.33
N ILE A 81 -4.39 4.55 -3.47
CA ILE A 81 -5.77 4.47 -3.95
C ILE A 81 -6.01 3.12 -4.64
N ASP A 82 -7.25 2.61 -4.51
CA ASP A 82 -7.68 1.38 -5.16
C ASP A 82 -8.46 1.67 -6.45
N ILE A 83 -8.17 0.98 -7.55
CA ILE A 83 -8.87 1.18 -8.81
C ILE A 83 -9.55 -0.08 -9.35
N HIS A 84 -10.74 0.13 -9.92
CA HIS A 84 -11.52 -0.85 -10.69
C HIS A 84 -11.96 -0.24 -12.03
N THR A 85 -12.33 -1.10 -12.99
CA THR A 85 -12.97 -0.64 -14.23
C THR A 85 -14.48 -0.77 -14.19
N THR A 86 -15.16 0.24 -14.69
CA THR A 86 -16.60 0.19 -14.98
C THR A 86 -16.89 -0.70 -16.21
N LYS A 87 -18.17 -0.99 -16.44
CA LYS A 87 -18.67 -1.73 -17.61
C LYS A 87 -18.22 -1.15 -18.97
N ASP A 88 -18.08 0.17 -19.04
CA ASP A 88 -17.60 0.87 -20.25
C ASP A 88 -16.09 1.17 -20.20
N GLY A 89 -15.34 0.45 -19.33
CA GLY A 89 -13.88 0.46 -19.27
C GLY A 89 -13.26 1.75 -18.77
N LYS A 90 -13.96 2.47 -17.87
CA LYS A 90 -13.43 3.65 -17.20
C LYS A 90 -12.88 3.28 -15.83
N TRP A 91 -11.73 3.83 -15.48
CA TRP A 91 -11.11 3.61 -14.17
C TRP A 91 -11.76 4.50 -13.12
N VAL A 92 -12.28 3.88 -12.07
CA VAL A 92 -12.89 4.53 -10.90
C VAL A 92 -12.15 4.14 -9.65
N VAL A 93 -12.17 5.00 -8.63
CA VAL A 93 -11.41 4.82 -7.39
C VAL A 93 -12.34 4.36 -6.28
N ILE A 94 -12.27 3.07 -5.97
CA ILE A 94 -13.08 2.39 -4.95
C ILE A 94 -12.38 1.09 -4.53
N HIS A 95 -12.48 0.72 -3.24
CA HIS A 95 -11.78 -0.46 -2.74
C HIS A 95 -12.45 -1.79 -3.11
N ASN A 96 -13.78 -1.88 -2.94
CA ASN A 96 -14.50 -3.13 -3.11
C ASN A 96 -14.86 -3.35 -4.60
N GLU A 97 -15.00 -4.62 -4.99
CA GLU A 97 -15.56 -5.01 -6.29
C GLU A 97 -17.03 -4.59 -6.46
N SER A 98 -17.74 -4.33 -5.34
CA SER A 98 -19.11 -3.84 -5.32
C SER A 98 -19.18 -2.43 -4.76
N VAL A 99 -20.24 -1.71 -5.09
CA VAL A 99 -20.56 -0.40 -4.52
C VAL A 99 -21.26 -0.50 -3.16
N ASP A 100 -21.63 -1.74 -2.74
CA ASP A 100 -22.38 -2.01 -1.51
C ASP A 100 -21.64 -1.53 -0.26
N GLY A 101 -22.37 -0.90 0.65
CA GLY A 101 -21.83 -0.43 1.93
C GLY A 101 -20.80 0.69 1.83
N MET A 102 -20.55 1.19 0.62
CA MET A 102 -19.73 2.36 0.36
C MET A 102 -20.58 3.51 -0.21
N THR A 103 -21.69 3.15 -0.86
CA THR A 103 -22.60 4.08 -1.52
C THR A 103 -24.05 3.73 -1.23
N ASP A 104 -24.97 4.60 -1.66
CA ASP A 104 -26.42 4.39 -1.66
C ASP A 104 -26.92 3.41 -2.76
N GLY A 105 -26.00 2.77 -3.51
CA GLY A 105 -26.28 1.78 -4.54
C GLY A 105 -25.92 0.35 -4.10
N GLU A 106 -26.24 -0.64 -4.96
CA GLU A 106 -25.97 -2.06 -4.76
C GLU A 106 -25.45 -2.71 -6.06
N GLY A 107 -24.54 -3.70 -5.96
CA GLY A 107 -24.06 -4.48 -7.08
C GLY A 107 -22.60 -4.22 -7.46
N ALA A 108 -22.11 -4.93 -8.48
CA ALA A 108 -20.70 -4.87 -8.87
C ALA A 108 -20.35 -3.58 -9.62
N VAL A 109 -19.16 -3.04 -9.37
CA VAL A 109 -18.63 -1.87 -10.11
C VAL A 109 -18.63 -2.12 -11.62
N ALA A 110 -18.30 -3.35 -12.05
CA ALA A 110 -18.25 -3.76 -13.44
C ALA A 110 -19.63 -3.82 -14.15
N ASP A 111 -20.72 -3.76 -13.40
CA ASP A 111 -22.08 -3.73 -13.96
C ASP A 111 -22.56 -2.32 -14.32
N TYR A 112 -21.89 -1.29 -13.79
CA TYR A 112 -22.20 0.12 -14.01
C TYR A 112 -21.34 0.74 -15.12
N THR A 113 -21.95 1.51 -15.98
CA THR A 113 -21.21 2.49 -16.79
C THR A 113 -20.75 3.66 -15.91
N LEU A 114 -19.74 4.41 -16.35
CA LEU A 114 -19.31 5.62 -15.63
C LEU A 114 -20.48 6.58 -15.37
N LYS A 115 -21.37 6.76 -16.36
CA LYS A 115 -22.53 7.64 -16.22
C LYS A 115 -23.51 7.16 -15.13
N GLU A 116 -23.62 5.86 -14.92
CA GLU A 116 -24.50 5.27 -13.90
C GLU A 116 -23.86 5.34 -12.52
N ILE A 117 -22.59 4.92 -12.39
CA ILE A 117 -21.90 4.89 -11.10
C ILE A 117 -21.72 6.30 -10.51
N ARG A 118 -21.60 7.32 -11.37
CA ARG A 118 -21.52 8.75 -10.96
C ARG A 118 -22.84 9.32 -10.43
N LYS A 119 -23.93 8.58 -10.44
CA LYS A 119 -25.17 8.97 -9.76
C LYS A 119 -25.23 8.49 -8.32
N LEU A 120 -24.41 7.50 -7.97
CA LEU A 120 -24.31 6.99 -6.63
C LEU A 120 -23.56 7.97 -5.73
N LYS A 121 -23.96 8.01 -4.48
CA LYS A 121 -23.33 8.84 -3.44
C LYS A 121 -22.60 7.95 -2.46
N LEU A 122 -21.37 8.33 -2.13
CA LEU A 122 -20.70 7.75 -0.98
C LEU A 122 -21.50 8.10 0.29
N ASP A 123 -21.85 7.11 1.08
CA ASP A 123 -22.68 7.24 2.28
C ASP A 123 -22.02 6.72 3.55
N SER A 124 -20.77 6.29 3.43
CA SER A 124 -19.99 5.71 4.53
C SER A 124 -18.54 6.23 4.55
N GLY A 125 -17.91 6.08 5.70
CA GLY A 125 -16.53 6.48 5.93
C GLY A 125 -16.38 7.64 6.92
N ASN A 126 -15.16 7.88 7.39
CA ASN A 126 -14.88 8.93 8.36
C ASN A 126 -15.21 10.31 7.80
N GLY A 127 -15.94 11.12 8.58
CA GLY A 127 -16.26 12.48 8.19
C GLY A 127 -17.25 12.62 7.04
N ILE A 128 -17.95 11.54 6.64
CA ILE A 128 -18.91 11.57 5.53
C ILE A 128 -20.00 12.64 5.72
N GLU A 129 -20.37 12.92 6.96
CA GLU A 129 -21.35 13.93 7.35
C GLU A 129 -20.95 15.36 6.95
N ASN A 130 -19.68 15.58 6.60
CA ASN A 130 -19.16 16.88 6.17
C ASN A 130 -19.27 17.08 4.63
N TYR A 131 -19.71 16.06 3.90
CA TYR A 131 -19.71 16.06 2.45
C TYR A 131 -21.09 15.73 1.89
N GLU A 132 -21.76 16.72 1.33
CA GLU A 132 -22.99 16.51 0.59
C GLU A 132 -22.69 16.02 -0.85
N ASN A 133 -23.37 14.95 -1.27
CA ASN A 133 -23.29 14.42 -2.65
C ASN A 133 -21.88 14.00 -3.11
N LEU A 134 -21.05 13.49 -2.20
CA LEU A 134 -19.75 12.92 -2.54
C LEU A 134 -19.93 11.68 -3.44
N GLN A 135 -19.19 11.63 -4.54
CA GLN A 135 -19.31 10.58 -5.56
C GLN A 135 -18.03 9.74 -5.60
N ILE A 136 -18.13 8.52 -6.15
CA ILE A 136 -16.96 7.73 -6.51
C ILE A 136 -16.14 8.51 -7.55
N PRO A 137 -14.88 8.88 -7.29
CA PRO A 137 -14.07 9.61 -8.26
C PRO A 137 -13.58 8.71 -9.39
N THR A 138 -13.29 9.29 -10.53
CA THR A 138 -12.49 8.67 -11.57
C THR A 138 -11.01 8.77 -11.21
N LEU A 139 -10.19 7.87 -11.79
CA LEU A 139 -8.74 7.96 -11.66
C LEU A 139 -8.22 9.30 -12.19
N GLU A 140 -8.80 9.78 -13.31
CA GLU A 140 -8.43 11.06 -13.91
C GLU A 140 -8.64 12.24 -12.95
N GLU A 141 -9.78 12.28 -12.23
CA GLU A 141 -10.06 13.34 -11.24
C GLU A 141 -9.03 13.32 -10.09
N VAL A 142 -8.65 12.14 -9.63
CA VAL A 142 -7.60 12.01 -8.59
C VAL A 142 -6.24 12.47 -9.12
N LEU A 143 -5.86 12.03 -10.32
CA LEU A 143 -4.56 12.38 -10.89
C LEU A 143 -4.45 13.86 -11.26
N GLU A 144 -5.55 14.54 -11.55
CA GLU A 144 -5.57 15.99 -11.77
C GLU A 144 -5.11 16.75 -10.52
N ILE A 145 -5.58 16.33 -9.33
CA ILE A 145 -5.17 16.90 -8.03
C ILE A 145 -3.73 16.53 -7.69
N VAL A 146 -3.38 15.25 -7.87
CA VAL A 146 -2.04 14.74 -7.58
C VAL A 146 -0.98 15.41 -8.46
N ALA A 147 -1.33 15.77 -9.71
CA ALA A 147 -0.41 16.43 -10.64
C ALA A 147 0.04 17.82 -10.18
N GLU A 148 -0.75 18.49 -9.34
CA GLU A 148 -0.45 19.81 -8.77
C GLU A 148 0.38 19.74 -7.47
N SER A 149 0.79 18.53 -7.06
CA SER A 149 1.54 18.28 -5.83
C SER A 149 2.75 17.38 -6.06
N ASP A 150 3.61 17.22 -5.06
CA ASP A 150 4.75 16.30 -5.11
C ASP A 150 4.41 14.89 -4.59
N ILE A 151 3.17 14.65 -4.14
CA ILE A 151 2.75 13.36 -3.57
C ILE A 151 2.80 12.26 -4.62
N VAL A 152 3.38 11.10 -4.27
CA VAL A 152 3.48 9.94 -5.16
C VAL A 152 2.14 9.18 -5.18
N PRO A 153 1.47 9.03 -6.33
CA PRO A 153 0.30 8.16 -6.39
C PRO A 153 0.72 6.68 -6.37
N VAL A 154 0.26 5.96 -5.36
CA VAL A 154 0.42 4.51 -5.22
C VAL A 154 -0.92 3.87 -5.59
N ILE A 155 -0.99 3.18 -6.72
CA ILE A 155 -2.25 2.78 -7.34
C ILE A 155 -2.41 1.26 -7.28
N GLU A 156 -3.33 0.77 -6.44
CA GLU A 156 -3.66 -0.65 -6.40
C GLU A 156 -4.63 -1.03 -7.53
N ILE A 157 -4.16 -1.90 -8.44
CA ILE A 157 -5.03 -2.50 -9.45
C ILE A 157 -5.75 -3.68 -8.81
N LYS A 158 -7.02 -3.48 -8.45
CA LYS A 158 -7.86 -4.50 -7.79
C LYS A 158 -8.76 -5.26 -8.74
N GLY A 159 -9.17 -4.63 -9.83
CA GLY A 159 -10.07 -5.29 -10.78
C GLY A 159 -10.16 -4.56 -12.11
N GLY A 160 -10.65 -5.30 -13.10
CA GLY A 160 -10.76 -4.87 -14.48
C GLY A 160 -10.13 -5.91 -15.41
N GLU A 161 -10.43 -5.80 -16.69
CA GLU A 161 -9.83 -6.67 -17.70
C GLU A 161 -8.38 -6.26 -17.99
N ILE A 162 -7.48 -7.23 -18.14
CA ILE A 162 -6.07 -6.97 -18.55
C ILE A 162 -6.01 -6.13 -19.82
N SER A 163 -6.98 -6.32 -20.73
CA SER A 163 -7.14 -5.54 -21.96
C SER A 163 -7.34 -4.03 -21.73
N GLN A 164 -7.67 -3.61 -20.50
CA GLN A 164 -7.84 -2.21 -20.11
C GLN A 164 -6.53 -1.52 -19.67
N LEU A 165 -5.47 -2.29 -19.34
CA LEU A 165 -4.19 -1.74 -18.89
C LEU A 165 -3.56 -0.74 -19.86
N PRO A 166 -3.67 -0.87 -21.20
CA PRO A 166 -3.23 0.18 -22.12
C PRO A 166 -3.94 1.53 -21.90
N SER A 167 -5.18 1.53 -21.40
CA SER A 167 -5.89 2.77 -21.06
C SER A 167 -5.32 3.39 -19.79
N LEU A 168 -4.99 2.58 -18.77
CA LEU A 168 -4.31 3.03 -17.55
C LEU A 168 -2.99 3.73 -17.91
N LYS A 169 -2.14 3.07 -18.73
CA LYS A 169 -0.89 3.68 -19.18
C LYS A 169 -1.09 5.03 -19.88
N ARG A 170 -2.11 5.15 -20.75
CA ARG A 170 -2.41 6.43 -21.41
C ARG A 170 -2.84 7.51 -20.43
N ILE A 171 -3.63 7.15 -19.40
CA ILE A 171 -4.06 8.09 -18.36
C ILE A 171 -2.85 8.56 -17.57
N LEU A 172 -1.99 7.64 -17.07
CA LEU A 172 -0.78 8.02 -16.33
C LEU A 172 0.12 8.94 -17.16
N LYS A 173 0.32 8.63 -18.44
CA LYS A 173 1.09 9.49 -19.35
C LYS A 173 0.46 10.87 -19.52
N LYS A 174 -0.87 10.95 -19.68
CA LYS A 174 -1.59 12.21 -19.85
C LYS A 174 -1.40 13.17 -18.70
N TYR A 175 -1.34 12.64 -17.47
CA TYR A 175 -1.16 13.44 -16.25
C TYR A 175 0.29 13.56 -15.78
N GLY A 176 1.27 13.07 -16.58
CA GLY A 176 2.69 13.15 -16.24
C GLY A 176 3.12 12.19 -15.12
N MET A 177 2.38 11.10 -14.91
CA MET A 177 2.60 10.15 -13.84
C MET A 177 3.36 8.88 -14.25
N SER A 178 3.82 8.77 -15.51
CA SER A 178 4.49 7.55 -16.00
C SER A 178 5.69 7.13 -15.16
N ASP A 179 6.52 8.09 -14.74
CA ASP A 179 7.75 7.84 -13.99
C ASP A 179 7.57 8.07 -12.47
N ARG A 180 6.37 8.49 -12.05
CA ARG A 180 6.09 8.93 -10.68
C ARG A 180 5.11 8.01 -9.95
N ALA A 181 4.16 7.41 -10.67
CA ALA A 181 3.19 6.50 -10.09
C ALA A 181 3.83 5.14 -9.76
N GLU A 182 3.49 4.61 -8.59
CA GLU A 182 3.80 3.24 -8.20
C GLU A 182 2.56 2.37 -8.35
N LEU A 183 2.62 1.35 -9.20
CA LEU A 183 1.53 0.39 -9.38
C LEU A 183 1.70 -0.77 -8.43
N ILE A 184 0.63 -1.13 -7.73
CA ILE A 184 0.64 -2.24 -6.79
C ILE A 184 -0.50 -3.21 -7.07
N SER A 185 -0.32 -4.50 -6.82
CA SER A 185 -1.39 -5.49 -6.88
C SER A 185 -1.03 -6.75 -6.10
N PHE A 186 -2.06 -7.44 -5.57
CA PHE A 186 -1.96 -8.83 -5.12
C PHE A 186 -1.92 -9.81 -6.29
N ASP A 187 -2.51 -9.42 -7.41
CA ASP A 187 -2.56 -10.25 -8.62
C ASP A 187 -1.33 -9.99 -9.50
N ARG A 188 -0.50 -11.01 -9.61
CA ARG A 188 0.72 -10.99 -10.39
C ARG A 188 0.45 -10.80 -11.89
N GLU A 189 -0.71 -11.25 -12.39
CA GLU A 189 -1.05 -11.13 -13.83
C GLU A 189 -1.16 -9.66 -14.24
N TYR A 190 -1.70 -8.76 -13.40
CA TYR A 190 -1.71 -7.34 -13.69
C TYR A 190 -0.30 -6.75 -13.79
N LEU A 191 0.58 -7.10 -12.84
CA LEU A 191 1.95 -6.60 -12.83
C LEU A 191 2.75 -7.11 -14.03
N GLU A 192 2.63 -8.41 -14.37
CA GLU A 192 3.26 -9.00 -15.55
C GLU A 192 2.77 -8.37 -16.86
N ALA A 193 1.45 -8.18 -16.97
CA ALA A 193 0.86 -7.57 -18.15
C ALA A 193 1.26 -6.11 -18.28
N TYR A 194 1.31 -5.37 -17.16
CA TYR A 194 1.72 -3.97 -17.19
C TYR A 194 3.22 -3.82 -17.48
N ARG A 195 4.10 -4.70 -16.95
CA ARG A 195 5.54 -4.72 -17.27
C ARG A 195 5.81 -4.89 -18.76
N LYS A 196 4.99 -5.70 -19.47
CA LYS A 196 5.08 -5.85 -20.93
C LYS A 196 4.70 -4.57 -21.66
N LEU A 197 3.78 -3.77 -21.10
CA LEU A 197 3.39 -2.48 -21.67
C LEU A 197 4.39 -1.37 -21.36
N ASP A 198 4.97 -1.41 -20.15
CA ASP A 198 5.87 -0.42 -19.62
C ASP A 198 7.05 -1.08 -18.88
N PRO A 199 8.19 -1.28 -19.56
CA PRO A 199 9.35 -1.93 -18.97
C PRO A 199 9.96 -1.18 -17.77
N ASP A 200 9.74 0.14 -17.68
CA ASP A 200 10.34 1.02 -16.67
C ASP A 200 9.37 1.39 -15.53
N ALA A 201 8.13 0.88 -15.56
CA ALA A 201 7.12 1.19 -14.56
C ALA A 201 7.58 0.83 -13.14
N GLN A 202 7.33 1.72 -12.18
CA GLN A 202 7.53 1.45 -10.76
C GLN A 202 6.42 0.54 -10.27
N MET A 203 6.78 -0.61 -9.69
CA MET A 203 5.77 -1.60 -9.27
C MET A 203 6.17 -2.30 -7.98
N MET A 204 5.16 -2.65 -7.15
CA MET A 204 5.32 -3.47 -5.96
C MET A 204 4.36 -4.66 -6.00
N LEU A 205 4.83 -5.82 -5.55
CA LEU A 205 3.97 -6.97 -5.27
C LEU A 205 3.34 -6.81 -3.88
N LEU A 206 2.01 -6.77 -3.79
CA LEU A 206 1.30 -6.89 -2.53
C LEU A 206 1.25 -8.34 -2.06
N THR A 207 1.55 -8.58 -0.79
CA THR A 207 1.43 -9.90 -0.19
C THR A 207 1.07 -9.84 1.28
N GLN A 208 0.44 -10.89 1.79
CA GLN A 208 0.20 -11.00 3.23
C GLN A 208 1.44 -11.47 4.00
N THR A 209 2.25 -12.32 3.37
CA THR A 209 3.50 -12.86 3.94
C THR A 209 4.53 -12.97 2.83
N ILE A 210 5.77 -12.58 3.10
CA ILE A 210 6.85 -12.71 2.12
C ILE A 210 7.28 -14.17 2.05
N THR A 211 7.01 -14.83 0.93
CA THR A 211 7.47 -16.20 0.66
C THR A 211 8.71 -16.21 -0.22
N GLU A 212 9.41 -17.36 -0.32
CA GLU A 212 10.52 -17.52 -1.27
C GLU A 212 10.03 -17.42 -2.73
N ASP A 213 8.81 -17.89 -2.99
CA ASP A 213 8.17 -17.80 -4.29
C ASP A 213 7.90 -16.34 -4.69
N ASP A 214 7.39 -15.50 -3.76
CA ASP A 214 7.21 -14.07 -4.01
C ASP A 214 8.53 -13.39 -4.37
N VAL A 215 9.59 -13.70 -3.62
CA VAL A 215 10.93 -13.13 -3.87
C VAL A 215 11.47 -13.53 -5.25
N ASN A 216 11.38 -14.81 -5.60
CA ASN A 216 11.86 -15.30 -6.88
C ASN A 216 11.06 -14.70 -8.03
N TRP A 217 9.73 -14.67 -7.90
CA TRP A 217 8.85 -14.06 -8.89
C TRP A 217 9.17 -12.57 -9.11
N CYS A 218 9.39 -11.81 -8.04
CA CYS A 218 9.76 -10.39 -8.13
C CYS A 218 11.07 -10.20 -8.91
N VAL A 219 12.09 -11.02 -8.62
CA VAL A 219 13.38 -10.97 -9.34
C VAL A 219 13.20 -11.30 -10.83
N GLU A 220 12.43 -12.34 -11.15
CA GLU A 220 12.19 -12.80 -12.52
C GLU A 220 11.40 -11.78 -13.36
N ASN A 221 10.51 -11.01 -12.73
CA ASN A 221 9.63 -10.05 -13.39
C ASN A 221 10.07 -8.58 -13.23
N ASN A 222 11.28 -8.33 -12.72
CA ASN A 222 11.82 -6.99 -12.47
C ASN A 222 10.89 -6.11 -11.61
N VAL A 223 10.25 -6.70 -10.60
CA VAL A 223 9.51 -5.98 -9.54
C VAL A 223 10.46 -5.82 -8.37
N ASP A 224 10.87 -4.60 -8.08
CA ASP A 224 11.95 -4.34 -7.11
C ASP A 224 11.49 -4.25 -5.66
N THR A 225 10.18 -4.19 -5.41
CA THR A 225 9.62 -3.97 -4.08
C THR A 225 8.53 -5.00 -3.75
N ILE A 226 8.59 -5.55 -2.53
CA ILE A 226 7.51 -6.35 -1.94
C ILE A 226 6.85 -5.55 -0.82
N ASN A 227 5.54 -5.32 -0.93
CA ASN A 227 4.74 -4.62 0.05
C ASN A 227 3.90 -5.62 0.85
N PHE A 228 4.25 -5.84 2.13
CA PHE A 228 3.74 -6.94 2.94
C PHE A 228 2.90 -6.49 4.15
N LEU A 229 2.00 -7.37 4.60
CA LEU A 229 1.19 -7.13 5.80
C LEU A 229 2.08 -7.26 7.06
N TYR A 230 2.37 -6.12 7.71
CA TYR A 230 3.34 -6.05 8.81
C TYR A 230 3.04 -6.97 10.00
N ILE A 231 1.76 -7.19 10.35
CA ILE A 231 1.39 -8.07 11.46
C ILE A 231 1.75 -9.54 11.21
N ARG A 232 2.00 -9.92 9.96
CA ARG A 232 2.46 -11.25 9.57
C ARG A 232 3.98 -11.34 9.40
N PHE A 233 4.73 -10.35 9.85
CA PHE A 233 6.18 -10.31 9.70
C PHE A 233 6.89 -11.56 10.28
N ALA A 234 6.41 -12.09 11.41
CA ALA A 234 6.99 -13.29 12.01
C ALA A 234 6.97 -14.51 11.08
N TRP A 235 5.96 -14.64 10.24
CA TRP A 235 5.86 -15.68 9.21
C TRP A 235 6.64 -15.35 7.94
N SER A 236 7.04 -14.09 7.77
CA SER A 236 7.78 -13.59 6.60
C SER A 236 9.30 -13.62 6.77
N LEU A 237 9.84 -14.01 7.94
CA LEU A 237 11.27 -13.88 8.26
C LEU A 237 12.22 -14.52 7.26
N LYS A 238 11.84 -15.68 6.68
CA LYS A 238 12.65 -16.39 5.68
C LYS A 238 12.66 -15.63 4.35
N GLY A 239 11.47 -15.25 3.88
CA GLY A 239 11.32 -14.46 2.65
C GLY A 239 11.94 -13.06 2.80
N TYR A 240 11.76 -12.39 3.94
CA TYR A 240 12.40 -11.12 4.25
C TYR A 240 13.93 -11.17 4.07
N LYS A 241 14.58 -12.18 4.64
CA LYS A 241 16.04 -12.35 4.51
C LYS A 241 16.45 -12.56 3.06
N LEU A 242 15.73 -13.44 2.36
CA LEU A 242 15.99 -13.71 0.95
C LEU A 242 15.77 -12.46 0.10
N ALA A 243 14.71 -11.69 0.33
CA ALA A 243 14.45 -10.42 -0.35
C ALA A 243 15.61 -9.43 -0.19
N LYS A 244 16.10 -9.24 1.05
CA LYS A 244 17.27 -8.38 1.32
C LYS A 244 18.54 -8.93 0.66
N GLU A 245 18.78 -10.25 0.66
CA GLU A 245 19.91 -10.89 -0.03
C GLU A 245 19.86 -10.70 -1.57
N LYS A 246 18.64 -10.64 -2.13
CA LYS A 246 18.40 -10.38 -3.55
C LYS A 246 18.39 -8.88 -3.90
N GLY A 247 18.51 -7.99 -2.91
CA GLY A 247 18.49 -6.54 -3.12
C GLY A 247 17.10 -5.94 -3.35
N LEU A 248 16.03 -6.70 -3.05
CA LEU A 248 14.67 -6.18 -3.13
C LEU A 248 14.40 -5.17 -2.01
N LYS A 249 13.65 -4.13 -2.33
CA LYS A 249 13.08 -3.19 -1.37
C LYS A 249 11.86 -3.82 -0.69
N LEU A 250 11.53 -3.31 0.48
CA LEU A 250 10.38 -3.76 1.25
C LEU A 250 9.53 -2.56 1.65
N ALA A 251 8.22 -2.73 1.57
CA ALA A 251 7.22 -1.80 2.07
C ALA A 251 6.25 -2.55 3.00
N ALA A 252 5.56 -1.84 3.88
CA ALA A 252 4.67 -2.46 4.87
C ALA A 252 3.30 -1.76 4.92
N TRP A 253 2.23 -2.55 5.02
CA TRP A 253 0.84 -2.11 5.13
C TRP A 253 0.06 -2.90 6.19
N THR A 254 -1.03 -2.48 6.80
CA THR A 254 -1.37 -1.07 7.07
C THR A 254 -0.96 -0.79 8.51
N VAL A 255 0.05 0.08 8.68
CA VAL A 255 0.71 0.30 9.98
C VAL A 255 0.10 1.52 10.66
N ASP A 256 -0.86 1.30 11.57
CA ASP A 256 -1.61 2.35 12.25
C ASP A 256 -1.14 2.66 13.69
N ASN A 257 0.07 2.21 14.02
CA ASN A 257 0.63 2.33 15.36
C ASN A 257 2.10 2.76 15.30
N THR A 258 2.46 3.77 16.08
CA THR A 258 3.82 4.35 16.08
C THR A 258 4.90 3.35 16.50
N VAL A 259 4.61 2.43 17.44
CA VAL A 259 5.58 1.41 17.85
C VAL A 259 5.90 0.46 16.70
N TYR A 260 4.87 0.02 15.96
CA TYR A 260 5.10 -0.83 14.79
C TYR A 260 5.73 -0.06 13.64
N LYS A 261 5.42 1.24 13.47
CA LYS A 261 6.13 2.12 12.53
C LYS A 261 7.63 2.09 12.84
N ASP A 262 8.02 2.35 14.10
CA ASP A 262 9.43 2.36 14.50
C ASP A 262 10.11 0.99 14.26
N VAL A 263 9.40 -0.11 14.50
CA VAL A 263 9.91 -1.46 14.17
C VAL A 263 10.13 -1.62 12.67
N MET A 264 9.20 -1.18 11.83
CA MET A 264 9.35 -1.26 10.37
C MET A 264 10.50 -0.39 9.86
N VAL A 265 10.67 0.82 10.42
CA VAL A 265 11.82 1.69 10.15
C VAL A 265 13.13 0.97 10.51
N LEU A 266 13.23 0.37 11.69
CA LEU A 266 14.40 -0.42 12.12
C LEU A 266 14.65 -1.63 11.23
N MET A 267 13.61 -2.21 10.64
CA MET A 267 13.72 -3.31 9.67
C MET A 267 14.15 -2.83 8.28
N GLY A 268 14.27 -1.51 8.07
CA GLY A 268 14.70 -0.92 6.82
C GLY A 268 13.69 -1.11 5.69
N VAL A 269 12.39 -0.89 5.99
CA VAL A 269 11.37 -0.77 4.93
C VAL A 269 11.48 0.60 4.28
N GLU A 270 11.22 0.67 2.98
CA GLU A 270 11.35 1.89 2.17
C GLU A 270 10.04 2.71 2.16
N ALA A 271 8.89 2.04 2.42
CA ALA A 271 7.59 2.71 2.50
C ALA A 271 6.69 2.10 3.57
N ILE A 272 5.86 2.93 4.19
CA ILE A 272 4.88 2.54 5.20
C ILE A 272 3.52 3.11 4.83
N THR A 273 2.56 2.24 4.54
CA THR A 273 1.17 2.61 4.29
C THR A 273 0.37 2.63 5.59
N THR A 274 -0.39 3.70 5.85
CA THR A 274 -1.15 3.89 7.09
C THR A 274 -2.48 4.60 6.85
N ASN A 275 -3.51 4.28 7.68
CA ASN A 275 -4.77 5.02 7.71
C ASN A 275 -4.68 6.29 8.56
N LYS A 276 -3.69 6.40 9.44
CA LYS A 276 -3.65 7.39 10.52
C LYS A 276 -2.59 8.45 10.31
N LEU A 277 -2.85 9.59 10.91
CA LEU A 277 -1.88 10.67 11.00
C LEU A 277 -0.74 10.26 11.96
N ILE A 278 0.29 9.63 11.41
CA ILE A 278 1.54 9.26 12.12
C ILE A 278 2.79 9.82 11.45
N VAL A 279 2.60 10.82 10.60
CA VAL A 279 3.68 11.66 10.06
C VAL A 279 4.18 12.54 11.19
N SER A 280 5.46 12.52 11.44
CA SER A 280 6.12 13.32 12.49
C SER A 280 7.01 14.37 11.87
#